data_bf8ecee9c5d2ff3aca115badc532bf4e
#
_entry.id   bf8ecee9c5d2ff3aca115badc532bf4e
#
_cell.length_a   1.000
_cell.length_b   1.000
_cell.length_c   1.000
_cell.angle_alpha   90.00
_cell.angle_beta   90.00
_cell.angle_gamma   90.00
#
_symmetry.space_group_name_H-M   'P 1'
#
loop_
_entity.id
_entity.type
_entity.pdbx_description
1 polymer ?
#
loop_
_entity_poly.entity_id
_entity_poly.type
_entity_poly.pdbx_seq_one_letter_code
_entity_poly.pdbx_strand_id
1 'polypeptide(L)'
;YTTLILIGFYLIYEGGMRMIDPPEVQGWTVVILGGVALVVDTLTALLTYSMQKGSVNIRALFLHNLSDALASVAVIIGGSLILLYNMRWVDPAITIGIALYILYLAFTEIGGPIRTLMLGSPPDIDNETVVQAMRGVDGVADVHHVHLWQMQEHEAALDCHVVLTADGWGQIEKIKAAIKD
;
A
#
# COMPACT_ATOMS: atom_id res chain seq x y z
N TYR A 1 6.93 -4.09 -3.19
CA TYR A 1 6.17 -5.27 -2.72
C TYR A 1 6.87 -6.57 -3.09
N THR A 2 7.38 -6.76 -4.31
CA THR A 2 8.09 -8.00 -4.72
C THR A 2 9.23 -8.34 -3.77
N THR A 3 10.04 -7.36 -3.38
CA THR A 3 11.14 -7.53 -2.41
C THR A 3 10.62 -7.97 -1.05
N LEU A 4 9.51 -7.39 -0.57
CA LEU A 4 8.88 -7.77 0.70
C LEU A 4 8.38 -9.22 0.67
N ILE A 5 7.79 -9.64 -0.44
CA ILE A 5 7.33 -11.02 -0.63
C ILE A 5 8.53 -12.00 -0.59
N LEU A 6 9.61 -11.69 -1.29
CA LEU A 6 10.82 -12.52 -1.29
C LEU A 6 11.44 -12.62 0.12
N ILE A 7 11.55 -11.49 0.81
CA ILE A 7 12.04 -11.45 2.20
C ILE A 7 11.10 -12.24 3.13
N GLY A 8 9.79 -12.08 2.99
CA GLY A 8 8.82 -12.81 3.80
C GLY A 8 8.95 -14.34 3.65
N PHE A 9 9.08 -14.84 2.42
CA PHE A 9 9.32 -16.28 2.20
C PHE A 9 10.68 -16.74 2.73
N TYR A 10 11.72 -15.93 2.57
CA TYR A 10 13.03 -16.23 3.14
C TYR A 10 12.98 -16.32 4.67
N LEU A 11 12.30 -15.40 5.33
CA LEU A 11 12.13 -15.42 6.78
C LEU A 11 11.31 -16.63 7.28
N ILE A 12 10.30 -17.07 6.52
CA ILE A 12 9.58 -18.31 6.86
C ILE A 12 10.52 -19.51 6.77
N TYR A 13 11.29 -19.60 5.70
CA TYR A 13 12.27 -20.69 5.52
C TYR A 13 13.31 -20.68 6.65
N GLU A 14 13.90 -19.53 6.92
CA GLU A 14 14.92 -19.34 7.95
C GLU A 14 14.35 -19.65 9.35
N GLY A 15 13.17 -19.11 9.66
CA GLY A 15 12.47 -19.39 10.92
C GLY A 15 12.13 -20.88 11.08
N GLY A 16 11.70 -21.53 9.99
CA GLY A 16 11.45 -22.97 9.98
C GLY A 16 12.71 -23.80 10.26
N MET A 17 13.83 -23.44 9.66
CA MET A 17 15.12 -24.09 9.92
C MET A 17 15.58 -23.89 11.36
N ARG A 18 15.43 -22.69 11.91
CA ARG A 18 15.75 -22.38 13.30
C ARG A 18 14.81 -23.04 14.33
N MET A 19 13.60 -23.43 13.93
CA MET A 19 12.71 -24.24 14.79
C MET A 19 13.26 -25.65 15.01
N ILE A 20 13.97 -26.22 13.99
CA ILE A 20 14.55 -27.56 14.07
C ILE A 20 15.85 -27.53 14.88
N ASP A 21 16.71 -26.52 14.64
CA ASP A 21 17.99 -26.34 15.34
C ASP A 21 18.09 -24.88 15.84
N PRO A 22 17.51 -24.57 17.02
CA PRO A 22 17.45 -23.21 17.53
C PRO A 22 18.85 -22.69 17.91
N PRO A 23 19.34 -21.61 17.23
CA PRO A 23 20.63 -21.02 17.56
C PRO A 23 20.62 -20.40 18.97
N GLU A 24 21.80 -20.18 19.51
CA GLU A 24 21.93 -19.40 20.74
C GLU A 24 21.67 -17.93 20.44
N VAL A 25 20.52 -17.45 20.86
CA VAL A 25 20.13 -16.03 20.71
C VAL A 25 20.46 -15.28 21.97
N GLN A 26 21.20 -14.19 21.84
CA GLN A 26 21.45 -13.25 22.92
C GLN A 26 20.19 -12.41 23.19
N GLY A 27 19.36 -12.86 24.13
CA GLY A 27 18.09 -12.18 24.46
C GLY A 27 18.26 -10.69 24.78
N TRP A 28 19.40 -10.27 25.37
CA TRP A 28 19.72 -8.85 25.61
C TRP A 28 19.79 -8.05 24.30
N THR A 29 20.42 -8.58 23.28
CA THR A 29 20.49 -7.91 21.94
C THR A 29 19.10 -7.73 21.35
N VAL A 30 18.25 -8.76 21.46
CA VAL A 30 16.85 -8.70 20.98
C VAL A 30 16.06 -7.63 21.72
N VAL A 31 16.17 -7.56 23.05
CA VAL A 31 15.46 -6.57 23.87
C VAL A 31 15.94 -5.15 23.57
N ILE A 32 17.26 -4.94 23.44
CA ILE A 32 17.81 -3.61 23.14
C ILE A 32 17.38 -3.15 21.75
N LEU A 33 17.52 -3.99 20.72
CA LEU A 33 17.14 -3.63 19.35
C LEU A 33 15.62 -3.41 19.23
N GLY A 34 14.81 -4.26 19.87
CA GLY A 34 13.37 -4.06 19.94
C GLY A 34 12.99 -2.78 20.68
N GLY A 35 13.72 -2.42 21.74
CA GLY A 35 13.53 -1.15 22.46
C GLY A 35 13.86 0.07 21.62
N VAL A 36 14.95 0.04 20.85
CA VAL A 36 15.31 1.12 19.90
C VAL A 36 14.24 1.25 18.81
N ALA A 37 13.81 0.12 18.21
CA ALA A 37 12.76 0.12 17.21
C ALA A 37 11.44 0.70 17.78
N LEU A 38 11.00 0.25 18.95
CA LEU A 38 9.79 0.76 19.62
C LEU A 38 9.85 2.28 19.84
N VAL A 39 11.00 2.82 20.25
CA VAL A 39 11.16 4.27 20.42
C VAL A 39 11.01 5.01 19.10
N VAL A 40 11.66 4.53 18.03
CA VAL A 40 11.60 5.15 16.70
C VAL A 40 10.18 5.09 16.17
N ASP A 41 9.52 3.92 16.21
CA ASP A 41 8.17 3.72 15.69
C ASP A 41 7.14 4.54 16.47
N THR A 42 7.30 4.63 17.80
CA THR A 42 6.43 5.45 18.66
C THR A 42 6.59 6.93 18.35
N LEU A 43 7.83 7.42 18.19
CA LEU A 43 8.09 8.82 17.85
C LEU A 43 7.50 9.18 16.48
N THR A 44 7.69 8.33 15.47
CA THR A 44 7.10 8.52 14.13
C THR A 44 5.59 8.46 14.15
N ALA A 45 4.99 7.53 14.91
CA ALA A 45 3.55 7.48 15.10
C ALA A 45 3.02 8.75 15.77
N LEU A 46 3.68 9.28 16.81
CA LEU A 46 3.28 10.51 17.48
C LEU A 46 3.38 11.74 16.56
N LEU A 47 4.44 11.83 15.74
CA LEU A 47 4.59 12.90 14.76
C LEU A 47 3.50 12.87 13.69
N THR A 48 3.16 11.69 13.18
CA THR A 48 2.12 11.51 12.16
C THR A 48 0.70 11.63 12.74
N TYR A 49 0.52 11.36 14.03
CA TYR A 49 -0.79 11.44 14.70
C TYR A 49 -1.45 12.82 14.57
N SER A 50 -0.69 13.89 14.78
CA SER A 50 -1.21 15.26 14.67
C SER A 50 -1.60 15.65 13.24
N MET A 51 -0.99 15.02 12.24
CA MET A 51 -1.14 15.34 10.82
C MET A 51 -2.20 14.48 10.11
N GLN A 52 -2.66 13.37 10.73
CA GLN A 52 -3.56 12.39 10.08
C GLN A 52 -4.96 12.94 9.74
N LYS A 53 -5.38 14.04 10.38
CA LYS A 53 -6.76 14.58 10.22
C LYS A 53 -7.03 15.19 8.83
N GLY A 54 -6.00 15.44 8.03
CA GLY A 54 -6.12 16.11 6.73
C GLY A 54 -5.74 15.25 5.51
N SER A 55 -5.24 14.02 5.69
CA SER A 55 -4.76 13.20 4.58
C SER A 55 -4.90 11.72 4.86
N VAL A 56 -5.46 10.98 3.89
CA VAL A 56 -5.61 9.52 3.94
C VAL A 56 -4.23 8.85 3.98
N ASN A 57 -3.26 9.38 3.23
CA ASN A 57 -1.89 8.85 3.19
C ASN A 57 -1.18 8.98 4.55
N ILE A 58 -1.35 10.11 5.24
CA ILE A 58 -0.76 10.31 6.58
C ILE A 58 -1.43 9.39 7.60
N ARG A 59 -2.74 9.14 7.48
CA ARG A 59 -3.44 8.18 8.33
C ARG A 59 -2.92 6.75 8.10
N ALA A 60 -2.68 6.36 6.85
CA ALA A 60 -2.09 5.06 6.52
C ALA A 60 -0.67 4.92 7.11
N LEU A 61 0.16 5.97 7.00
CA LEU A 61 1.49 6.01 7.59
C LEU A 61 1.45 5.91 9.12
N PHE A 62 0.52 6.60 9.78
CA PHE A 62 0.32 6.48 11.23
C PHE A 62 -0.05 5.05 11.64
N LEU A 63 -0.99 4.42 10.94
CA LEU A 63 -1.41 3.05 11.22
C LEU A 63 -0.27 2.05 10.99
N HIS A 64 0.55 2.25 9.96
CA HIS A 64 1.74 1.45 9.70
C HIS A 64 2.74 1.55 10.86
N ASN A 65 3.14 2.77 11.25
CA ASN A 65 4.06 2.99 12.36
C ASN A 65 3.53 2.46 13.70
N LEU A 66 2.21 2.55 13.91
CA LEU A 66 1.58 1.98 15.11
C LEU A 66 1.64 0.44 15.10
N SER A 67 1.44 -0.19 13.95
CA SER A 67 1.58 -1.65 13.79
C SER A 67 3.02 -2.09 14.03
N ASP A 68 4.00 -1.35 13.56
CA ASP A 68 5.43 -1.63 13.78
C ASP A 68 5.81 -1.47 15.25
N ALA A 69 5.28 -0.44 15.94
CA ALA A 69 5.46 -0.29 17.38
C ALA A 69 4.90 -1.48 18.17
N LEU A 70 3.72 -1.99 17.80
CA LEU A 70 3.13 -3.17 18.41
C LEU A 70 3.96 -4.45 18.14
N ALA A 71 4.51 -4.58 16.92
CA ALA A 71 5.42 -5.67 16.59
C ALA A 71 6.71 -5.59 17.42
N SER A 72 7.27 -4.39 17.61
CA SER A 72 8.45 -4.15 18.45
C SER A 72 8.20 -4.52 19.92
N VAL A 73 6.98 -4.28 20.46
CA VAL A 73 6.57 -4.76 21.79
C VAL A 73 6.60 -6.29 21.83
N ALA A 74 6.06 -6.99 20.82
CA ALA A 74 6.08 -8.45 20.76
C ALA A 74 7.52 -9.00 20.74
N VAL A 75 8.42 -8.35 20.01
CA VAL A 75 9.86 -8.69 19.97
C VAL A 75 10.52 -8.53 21.35
N ILE A 76 10.21 -7.44 22.07
CA ILE A 76 10.74 -7.21 23.43
C ILE A 76 10.22 -8.31 24.40
N ILE A 77 8.94 -8.63 24.33
CA ILE A 77 8.37 -9.72 25.14
C ILE A 77 9.09 -11.03 24.83
N GLY A 78 9.27 -11.36 23.54
CA GLY A 78 9.98 -12.57 23.11
C GLY A 78 11.42 -12.61 23.59
N GLY A 79 12.19 -11.52 23.43
CA GLY A 79 13.54 -11.40 23.94
C GLY A 79 13.62 -11.56 25.48
N SER A 80 12.63 -11.02 26.19
CA SER A 80 12.52 -11.19 27.65
C SER A 80 12.22 -12.63 28.05
N LEU A 81 11.38 -13.35 27.31
CA LEU A 81 11.11 -14.78 27.53
C LEU A 81 12.38 -15.62 27.29
N ILE A 82 13.17 -15.29 26.28
CA ILE A 82 14.45 -15.95 26.01
C ILE A 82 15.40 -15.73 27.21
N LEU A 83 15.50 -14.50 27.72
CA LEU A 83 16.37 -14.17 28.86
C LEU A 83 15.97 -14.87 30.15
N LEU A 84 14.65 -14.91 30.46
CA LEU A 84 14.15 -15.39 31.73
C LEU A 84 14.00 -16.92 31.76
N TYR A 85 13.60 -17.53 30.65
CA TYR A 85 13.22 -18.93 30.58
C TYR A 85 14.09 -19.76 29.65
N ASN A 86 15.08 -19.15 28.94
CA ASN A 86 15.93 -19.81 27.96
C ASN A 86 15.13 -20.55 26.85
N MET A 87 13.97 -19.98 26.48
CA MET A 87 13.06 -20.58 25.49
C MET A 87 13.52 -20.22 24.07
N ARG A 88 14.51 -20.96 23.54
CA ARG A 88 15.16 -20.68 22.24
C ARG A 88 14.20 -20.73 21.04
N TRP A 89 13.10 -21.46 21.14
CA TRP A 89 12.10 -21.58 20.06
C TRP A 89 11.23 -20.32 19.89
N VAL A 90 11.24 -19.41 20.86
CA VAL A 90 10.44 -18.16 20.81
C VAL A 90 10.90 -17.26 19.68
N ASP A 91 12.21 -17.12 19.48
CA ASP A 91 12.78 -16.31 18.39
C ASP A 91 12.31 -16.76 17.00
N PRO A 92 12.48 -18.03 16.58
CA PRO A 92 11.96 -18.48 15.29
C PRO A 92 10.44 -18.40 15.18
N ALA A 93 9.68 -18.60 16.27
CA ALA A 93 8.24 -18.46 16.24
C ALA A 93 7.79 -17.02 15.96
N ILE A 94 8.43 -16.04 16.60
CA ILE A 94 8.20 -14.60 16.33
C ILE A 94 8.61 -14.27 14.91
N THR A 95 9.77 -14.75 14.44
CA THR A 95 10.25 -14.51 13.07
C THR A 95 9.23 -15.00 12.04
N ILE A 96 8.68 -16.22 12.21
CA ILE A 96 7.62 -16.75 11.34
C ILE A 96 6.35 -15.89 11.43
N GLY A 97 5.95 -15.50 12.63
CA GLY A 97 4.77 -14.64 12.84
C GLY A 97 4.90 -13.28 12.11
N ILE A 98 6.05 -12.63 12.23
CA ILE A 98 6.35 -11.38 11.52
C ILE A 98 6.37 -11.61 10.00
N ALA A 99 6.99 -12.69 9.53
CA ALA A 99 7.04 -13.02 8.11
C ALA A 99 5.65 -13.24 7.50
N LEU A 100 4.78 -13.95 8.21
CA LEU A 100 3.37 -14.14 7.79
C LEU A 100 2.61 -12.82 7.75
N TYR A 101 2.83 -11.93 8.71
CA TYR A 101 2.24 -10.60 8.73
C TYR A 101 2.72 -9.74 7.55
N ILE A 102 4.03 -9.73 7.27
CA ILE A 102 4.61 -9.02 6.11
C ILE A 102 4.03 -9.55 4.79
N LEU A 103 3.93 -10.87 4.64
CA LEU A 103 3.34 -11.48 3.45
C LEU A 103 1.86 -11.13 3.30
N TYR A 104 1.10 -11.16 4.38
CA TYR A 104 -0.30 -10.76 4.37
C TYR A 104 -0.46 -9.33 3.87
N LEU A 105 0.30 -8.36 4.44
CA LEU A 105 0.29 -6.97 3.98
C LEU A 105 0.71 -6.84 2.52
N ALA A 106 1.81 -7.49 2.13
CA ALA A 106 2.32 -7.41 0.77
C ALA A 106 1.30 -7.92 -0.26
N PHE A 107 0.60 -9.02 0.04
CA PHE A 107 -0.42 -9.57 -0.87
C PHE A 107 -1.72 -8.75 -0.89
N THR A 108 -2.10 -8.11 0.20
CA THR A 108 -3.29 -7.24 0.22
C THR A 108 -3.05 -5.93 -0.52
N GLU A 109 -1.84 -5.40 -0.46
CA GLU A 109 -1.49 -4.08 -1.00
C GLU A 109 -0.97 -4.12 -2.46
N ILE A 110 -0.49 -5.28 -2.95
CA ILE A 110 0.15 -5.37 -4.26
C ILE A 110 -0.80 -5.10 -5.44
N GLY A 111 -2.10 -5.26 -5.22
CA GLY A 111 -3.12 -5.12 -6.26
C GLY A 111 -3.16 -3.73 -6.91
N GLY A 112 -3.00 -2.67 -6.12
CA GLY A 112 -2.95 -1.28 -6.60
C GLY A 112 -1.79 -1.03 -7.57
N PRO A 113 -0.53 -1.26 -7.16
CA PRO A 113 0.63 -1.15 -8.04
C PRO A 113 0.55 -2.00 -9.31
N ILE A 114 0.05 -3.24 -9.22
CA ILE A 114 -0.15 -4.09 -10.43
C ILE A 114 -1.15 -3.42 -11.38
N ARG A 115 -2.28 -2.92 -10.88
CA ARG A 115 -3.29 -2.23 -11.70
C ARG A 115 -2.69 -1.03 -12.42
N THR A 116 -1.93 -0.18 -11.71
CA THR A 116 -1.26 0.99 -12.30
C THR A 116 -0.25 0.57 -13.37
N LEU A 117 0.59 -0.44 -13.10
CA LEU A 117 1.59 -0.93 -14.07
C LEU A 117 0.96 -1.60 -15.29
N MET A 118 -0.22 -2.18 -15.14
CA MET A 118 -0.98 -2.79 -16.26
C MET A 118 -1.90 -1.78 -16.98
N LEU A 119 -1.81 -0.50 -16.67
CA LEU A 119 -2.69 0.55 -17.22
C LEU A 119 -4.18 0.24 -17.01
N GLY A 120 -4.51 -0.31 -15.85
CA GLY A 120 -5.90 -0.62 -15.48
C GLY A 120 -6.71 0.63 -15.18
N SER A 121 -8.03 0.56 -15.36
CA SER A 121 -8.95 1.65 -15.00
C SER A 121 -8.87 2.00 -13.52
N PRO A 122 -8.98 3.30 -13.16
CA PRO A 122 -9.10 3.72 -11.78
C PRO A 122 -10.27 3.01 -11.08
N PRO A 123 -10.11 2.53 -9.84
CA PRO A 123 -11.17 1.81 -9.14
C PRO A 123 -12.39 2.69 -8.78
N ASP A 124 -12.13 4.00 -8.63
CA ASP A 124 -13.12 4.97 -8.14
C ASP A 124 -13.83 5.72 -9.28
N ILE A 125 -13.47 5.46 -10.55
CA ILE A 125 -14.04 6.13 -11.70
C ILE A 125 -14.73 5.09 -12.58
N ASP A 126 -16.05 5.24 -12.72
CA ASP A 126 -16.84 4.42 -13.62
C ASP A 126 -16.78 4.96 -15.05
N ASN A 127 -16.38 4.12 -16.00
CA ASN A 127 -16.24 4.47 -17.41
C ASN A 127 -17.56 4.99 -18.01
N GLU A 128 -18.69 4.41 -17.63
CA GLU A 128 -20.00 4.82 -18.15
C GLU A 128 -20.36 6.23 -17.70
N THR A 129 -20.07 6.58 -16.46
CA THR A 129 -20.28 7.93 -15.93
C THR A 129 -19.45 8.96 -16.69
N VAL A 130 -18.18 8.65 -17.02
CA VAL A 130 -17.32 9.53 -17.82
C VAL A 130 -17.87 9.73 -19.22
N VAL A 131 -18.27 8.64 -19.90
CA VAL A 131 -18.86 8.69 -21.24
C VAL A 131 -20.15 9.53 -21.26
N GLN A 132 -21.02 9.36 -20.27
CA GLN A 132 -22.25 10.13 -20.15
C GLN A 132 -21.99 11.61 -19.91
N ALA A 133 -21.03 11.95 -19.05
CA ALA A 133 -20.63 13.33 -18.81
C ALA A 133 -20.13 14.00 -20.10
N MET A 134 -19.30 13.30 -20.88
CA MET A 134 -18.77 13.80 -22.14
C MET A 134 -19.86 13.95 -23.22
N ARG A 135 -20.82 13.02 -23.29
CA ARG A 135 -21.98 13.12 -24.20
C ARG A 135 -22.91 14.28 -23.83
N GLY A 136 -22.91 14.70 -22.57
CA GLY A 136 -23.68 15.84 -22.08
C GLY A 136 -23.12 17.20 -22.51
N VAL A 137 -21.92 17.26 -23.12
CA VAL A 137 -21.33 18.50 -23.57
C VAL A 137 -21.97 18.98 -24.86
N ASP A 138 -22.42 20.23 -24.89
CA ASP A 138 -23.05 20.84 -26.07
C ASP A 138 -22.11 20.79 -27.28
N GLY A 139 -22.60 20.24 -28.39
CA GLY A 139 -21.83 20.08 -29.63
C GLY A 139 -21.17 18.70 -29.78
N VAL A 140 -21.29 17.82 -28.78
CA VAL A 140 -20.89 16.41 -28.87
C VAL A 140 -22.07 15.58 -29.35
N ALA A 141 -21.89 14.80 -30.42
CA ALA A 141 -22.90 13.89 -30.96
C ALA A 141 -22.77 12.48 -30.41
N ASP A 142 -21.53 11.99 -30.24
CA ASP A 142 -21.23 10.69 -29.67
C ASP A 142 -19.80 10.62 -29.12
N VAL A 143 -19.58 9.67 -28.21
CA VAL A 143 -18.26 9.34 -27.66
C VAL A 143 -18.08 7.84 -27.71
N HIS A 144 -17.00 7.38 -28.31
CA HIS A 144 -16.67 5.97 -28.43
C HIS A 144 -15.15 5.73 -28.39
N HIS A 145 -14.71 4.47 -28.37
CA HIS A 145 -13.30 4.10 -28.21
C HIS A 145 -12.67 4.72 -26.96
N VAL A 146 -13.38 4.62 -25.84
CA VAL A 146 -12.95 5.21 -24.58
C VAL A 146 -12.02 4.28 -23.87
N HIS A 147 -10.79 4.73 -23.65
CA HIS A 147 -9.77 4.07 -22.87
C HIS A 147 -9.41 4.96 -21.69
N LEU A 148 -9.71 4.48 -20.48
CA LEU A 148 -9.39 5.15 -19.22
C LEU A 148 -8.42 4.29 -18.44
N TRP A 149 -7.28 4.86 -18.06
CA TRP A 149 -6.29 4.14 -17.25
C TRP A 149 -5.67 5.03 -16.18
N GLN A 150 -5.21 4.39 -15.12
CA GLN A 150 -4.55 5.05 -14.01
C GLN A 150 -3.07 5.29 -14.34
N MET A 151 -2.64 6.55 -14.32
CA MET A 151 -1.24 6.93 -14.52
C MET A 151 -0.45 6.93 -13.21
N GLN A 152 -1.05 7.47 -12.16
CA GLN A 152 -0.51 7.55 -10.80
C GLN A 152 -1.66 7.37 -9.79
N GLU A 153 -1.35 7.40 -8.50
CA GLU A 153 -2.32 7.17 -7.42
C GLU A 153 -3.55 8.10 -7.51
N HIS A 154 -3.35 9.34 -8.00
CA HIS A 154 -4.39 10.36 -8.10
C HIS A 154 -4.52 10.96 -9.52
N GLU A 155 -3.89 10.35 -10.50
CA GLU A 155 -3.95 10.82 -11.89
C GLU A 155 -4.42 9.71 -12.81
N ALA A 156 -5.45 10.01 -13.59
CA ALA A 156 -5.95 9.15 -14.65
C ALA A 156 -5.74 9.82 -16.02
N ALA A 157 -5.52 9.01 -17.04
CA ALA A 157 -5.50 9.45 -18.42
C ALA A 157 -6.69 8.85 -19.17
N LEU A 158 -7.23 9.64 -20.07
CA LEU A 158 -8.35 9.28 -20.91
C LEU A 158 -7.95 9.49 -22.38
N ASP A 159 -8.19 8.48 -23.20
CA ASP A 159 -8.14 8.56 -24.66
C ASP A 159 -9.50 8.14 -25.21
N CYS A 160 -10.07 8.93 -26.12
CA CYS A 160 -11.37 8.66 -26.71
C CYS A 160 -11.56 9.35 -28.05
N HIS A 161 -12.50 8.83 -28.81
CA HIS A 161 -13.00 9.48 -30.03
C HIS A 161 -14.29 10.24 -29.72
N VAL A 162 -14.29 11.55 -29.98
CA VAL A 162 -15.45 12.42 -29.82
C VAL A 162 -15.99 12.79 -31.19
N VAL A 163 -17.23 12.44 -31.46
CA VAL A 163 -17.95 12.84 -32.68
C VAL A 163 -18.69 14.13 -32.39
N LEU A 164 -18.45 15.14 -33.23
CA LEU A 164 -19.10 16.44 -33.10
C LEU A 164 -20.36 16.53 -33.96
N THR A 165 -21.35 17.31 -33.50
CA THR A 165 -22.47 17.74 -34.32
C THR A 165 -21.99 18.72 -35.40
N ALA A 166 -22.79 18.94 -36.45
CA ALA A 166 -22.47 19.90 -37.51
C ALA A 166 -22.17 21.30 -36.95
N ASP A 167 -22.92 21.75 -35.94
CA ASP A 167 -22.74 23.05 -35.28
C ASP A 167 -21.55 23.05 -34.29
N GLY A 168 -21.13 21.90 -33.82
CA GLY A 168 -20.00 21.75 -32.90
C GLY A 168 -18.64 22.03 -33.53
N TRP A 169 -18.50 21.88 -34.85
CA TRP A 169 -17.23 22.13 -35.55
C TRP A 169 -16.70 23.55 -35.39
N GLY A 170 -17.59 24.54 -35.27
CA GLY A 170 -17.21 25.92 -34.98
C GLY A 170 -16.78 26.19 -33.54
N GLN A 171 -16.93 25.24 -32.64
CA GLN A 171 -16.70 25.43 -31.20
C GLN A 171 -15.71 24.40 -30.58
N ILE A 172 -14.85 23.81 -31.42
CA ILE A 172 -13.92 22.74 -31.02
C ILE A 172 -13.13 23.09 -29.75
N GLU A 173 -12.58 24.29 -29.65
CA GLU A 173 -11.76 24.69 -28.51
C GLU A 173 -12.58 24.84 -27.22
N LYS A 174 -13.86 25.24 -27.31
CA LYS A 174 -14.77 25.25 -26.14
C LYS A 174 -15.13 23.84 -25.70
N ILE A 175 -15.40 22.94 -26.66
CA ILE A 175 -15.73 21.55 -26.38
C ILE A 175 -14.54 20.85 -25.73
N LYS A 176 -13.33 21.04 -26.25
CA LYS A 176 -12.12 20.49 -25.64
C LYS A 176 -11.89 21.01 -24.21
N ALA A 177 -12.13 22.28 -23.96
CA ALA A 177 -12.01 22.84 -22.61
C ALA A 177 -13.06 22.22 -21.66
N ALA A 178 -14.31 22.13 -22.09
CA ALA A 178 -15.40 21.54 -21.28
C ALA A 178 -15.25 20.03 -21.01
N ILE A 179 -14.57 19.30 -21.90
CA ILE A 179 -14.27 17.87 -21.68
C ILE A 179 -13.08 17.69 -20.73
N LYS A 180 -12.19 18.68 -20.67
CA LYS A 180 -10.97 18.61 -19.84
C LYS A 180 -11.21 18.99 -18.38
N ASP A 181 -12.21 19.83 -18.11
CA ASP A 181 -12.62 20.25 -16.76
C ASP A 181 -13.51 19.19 -16.08
#